data_f2efe1db900a00aa023bb805ec5128e2
#
_entry.id   f2efe1db900a00aa023bb805ec5128e2
#
_cell.length_a   1.000
_cell.length_b   1.000
_cell.length_c   1.000
_cell.angle_alpha   90.00
_cell.angle_beta   90.00
_cell.angle_gamma   90.00
#
_symmetry.space_group_name_H-M   'P 1'
#
loop_
_entity.id
_entity.type
_entity.pdbx_description
1 polymer ?
#
loop_
_entity_poly.entity_id
_entity_poly.type
_entity_poly.pdbx_seq_one_letter_code
_entity_poly.pdbx_strand_id
1 'polypeptide(L)'
;MLNGHGDDLHLIEGKIKYNFSSNVYYKGCPKPLLDEISKNIKEIQSYPSPIANELNELAAKKFQLHSNQFLFTNGATEAFYLIAQLFSRKKAAIVAPTFAEYEDACNIFKLDYQLISKSEIKDANADILFICNPNNPTGHIFSNKELALLFKQKPATTFVIDEAYIEFTNNLESVASLTTTHTNLIVVRSLTKTFTIPGLRLGYIISNASNISALLPLKMPWSVNVLAIKAGEFIFNNYKTLQFNASELLEKTSIFKKELERIKGIKVCESNTSYFLIELIDTSAKKLKEYLIEKHQILIRDATNFNNLEGEYIRLSTQSKAANQLLIQALKEWI
;
A
#
# COMPACT_ATOMS: atom_id res chain seq x y z
N MET A 1 -2.38 -5.51 -16.94
CA MET A 1 -2.19 -6.34 -15.75
C MET A 1 -0.78 -6.26 -15.14
N LEU A 2 0.31 -6.37 -15.83
CA LEU A 2 1.67 -6.38 -15.24
C LEU A 2 2.48 -5.11 -15.53
N ASN A 3 1.85 -4.07 -16.00
CA ASN A 3 2.52 -2.83 -16.39
C ASN A 3 2.39 -1.79 -15.28
N GLY A 4 3.54 -1.32 -14.78
CA GLY A 4 3.57 -0.10 -14.03
C GLY A 4 3.58 -0.22 -12.52
N HIS A 5 4.06 -1.32 -11.97
CA HIS A 5 4.37 -1.40 -10.54
C HIS A 5 5.72 -0.75 -10.23
N GLY A 6 5.90 -0.28 -8.99
CA GLY A 6 7.22 0.06 -8.47
C GLY A 6 8.01 -1.19 -8.11
N ASP A 7 9.32 -1.01 -7.84
CA ASP A 7 10.22 -2.10 -7.44
C ASP A 7 10.45 -3.15 -8.53
N ASP A 8 10.60 -2.68 -9.77
CA ASP A 8 10.81 -3.48 -10.97
C ASP A 8 12.26 -3.99 -11.14
N LEU A 9 12.91 -4.33 -10.01
CA LEU A 9 14.29 -4.83 -9.97
C LEU A 9 14.52 -6.04 -10.89
N HIS A 10 13.50 -6.89 -11.07
CA HIS A 10 13.58 -8.08 -11.93
C HIS A 10 13.68 -7.77 -13.43
N LEU A 11 13.41 -6.52 -13.83
CA LEU A 11 13.53 -6.04 -15.22
C LEU A 11 14.83 -5.27 -15.48
N ILE A 12 15.65 -5.05 -14.44
CA ILE A 12 16.84 -4.20 -14.52
C ILE A 12 18.09 -5.06 -14.56
N GLU A 13 18.85 -4.94 -15.65
CA GLU A 13 20.19 -5.51 -15.72
C GLU A 13 21.17 -4.64 -14.93
N GLY A 14 21.88 -5.25 -13.99
CA GLY A 14 22.84 -4.57 -13.14
C GLY A 14 22.43 -4.44 -11.68
N LYS A 15 23.33 -3.93 -10.86
CA LYS A 15 23.14 -3.83 -9.41
C LYS A 15 22.59 -2.46 -9.04
N ILE A 16 21.38 -2.44 -8.49
CA ILE A 16 20.81 -1.24 -7.85
C ILE A 16 21.35 -1.15 -6.41
N LYS A 17 21.90 0.00 -6.06
CA LYS A 17 22.39 0.29 -4.69
C LYS A 17 21.34 0.99 -3.83
N TYR A 18 20.55 1.88 -4.46
CA TYR A 18 19.58 2.72 -3.75
C TYR A 18 18.24 2.63 -4.45
N ASN A 19 17.23 2.09 -3.74
CA ASN A 19 15.90 1.89 -4.27
C ASN A 19 14.92 2.90 -3.66
N PHE A 20 14.62 3.96 -4.39
CA PHE A 20 13.60 4.97 -4.05
C PHE A 20 12.23 4.64 -4.65
N SER A 21 12.13 3.59 -5.46
CA SER A 21 10.90 3.16 -6.14
C SER A 21 9.96 2.39 -5.22
N SER A 22 10.52 1.61 -4.29
CA SER A 22 9.77 0.80 -3.35
C SER A 22 9.30 1.63 -2.15
N ASN A 23 8.02 1.52 -1.79
CA ASN A 23 7.44 2.21 -0.63
C ASN A 23 7.51 1.33 0.65
N VAL A 24 8.54 0.54 0.81
CA VAL A 24 8.81 -0.19 2.07
C VAL A 24 9.72 0.64 2.98
N TYR A 25 9.73 0.31 4.27
CA TYR A 25 10.61 1.02 5.20
C TYR A 25 12.09 0.75 4.90
N TYR A 26 12.88 1.79 4.70
CA TYR A 26 14.23 1.72 4.13
C TYR A 26 15.28 1.02 4.99
N LYS A 27 15.06 0.87 6.31
CA LYS A 27 16.01 0.17 7.20
C LYS A 27 15.93 -1.36 7.05
N GLY A 28 14.99 -1.87 6.25
CA GLY A 28 14.83 -3.30 6.02
C GLY A 28 13.95 -4.01 7.06
N CYS A 29 13.89 -5.33 6.96
CA CYS A 29 13.16 -6.18 7.89
C CYS A 29 13.81 -6.10 9.28
N PRO A 30 13.04 -5.88 10.37
CA PRO A 30 13.57 -5.91 11.72
C PRO A 30 14.28 -7.23 12.01
N LYS A 31 15.51 -7.14 12.55
CA LYS A 31 16.34 -8.35 12.80
C LYS A 31 15.61 -9.43 13.61
N PRO A 32 14.88 -9.13 14.72
CA PRO A 32 14.15 -10.16 15.45
C PRO A 32 13.11 -10.90 14.62
N LEU A 33 12.45 -10.20 13.67
CA LEU A 33 11.49 -10.81 12.74
C LEU A 33 12.20 -11.71 11.72
N LEU A 34 13.33 -11.26 11.18
CA LEU A 34 14.13 -12.05 10.23
C LEU A 34 14.68 -13.32 10.90
N ASP A 35 15.14 -13.21 12.14
CA ASP A 35 15.62 -14.36 12.93
C ASP A 35 14.48 -15.37 13.19
N GLU A 36 13.26 -14.89 13.50
CA GLU A 36 12.10 -15.76 13.70
C GLU A 36 11.70 -16.47 12.41
N ILE A 37 11.68 -15.77 11.27
CA ILE A 37 11.42 -16.39 9.95
C ILE A 37 12.46 -17.49 9.67
N SER A 38 13.74 -17.20 9.90
CA SER A 38 14.83 -18.14 9.66
C SER A 38 14.72 -19.38 10.56
N LYS A 39 14.33 -19.21 11.81
CA LYS A 39 14.11 -20.30 12.78
C LYS A 39 13.00 -21.26 12.31
N ASN A 40 11.95 -20.72 11.67
CA ASN A 40 10.80 -21.48 11.22
C ASN A 40 10.93 -22.00 9.77
N ILE A 41 12.11 -21.89 9.13
CA ILE A 41 12.27 -22.29 7.73
C ILE A 41 11.90 -23.76 7.44
N LYS A 42 12.03 -24.65 8.41
CA LYS A 42 11.68 -26.06 8.25
C LYS A 42 10.18 -26.32 8.19
N GLU A 43 9.33 -25.39 8.62
CA GLU A 43 7.87 -25.50 8.55
C GLU A 43 7.35 -25.58 7.11
N ILE A 44 8.15 -25.17 6.11
CA ILE A 44 7.80 -25.28 4.69
C ILE A 44 7.55 -26.74 4.24
N GLN A 45 7.93 -27.73 5.05
CA GLN A 45 7.72 -29.16 4.76
C GLN A 45 6.30 -29.63 5.05
N SER A 46 5.45 -28.81 5.65
CA SER A 46 4.09 -29.15 6.04
C SER A 46 3.08 -28.11 5.53
N TYR A 47 1.86 -28.55 5.22
CA TYR A 47 0.77 -27.64 4.89
C TYR A 47 0.39 -26.82 6.11
N PRO A 48 0.24 -25.48 5.97
CA PRO A 48 -0.31 -24.65 7.04
C PRO A 48 -1.84 -24.79 7.10
N SER A 49 -2.46 -24.02 8.01
CA SER A 49 -3.91 -23.83 8.04
C SER A 49 -4.41 -23.36 6.66
N PRO A 50 -5.50 -23.92 6.11
CA PRO A 50 -6.02 -23.54 4.79
C PRO A 50 -6.41 -22.06 4.66
N ILE A 51 -6.81 -21.43 5.76
CA ILE A 51 -7.32 -20.05 5.78
C ILE A 51 -6.54 -19.12 6.71
N ALA A 52 -5.42 -19.58 7.30
CA ALA A 52 -4.57 -18.83 8.23
C ALA A 52 -5.35 -18.23 9.43
N ASN A 53 -6.33 -19.00 9.97
CA ASN A 53 -7.23 -18.54 11.01
C ASN A 53 -6.54 -18.32 12.37
N GLU A 54 -5.37 -18.89 12.61
CA GLU A 54 -4.55 -18.67 13.79
C GLU A 54 -4.14 -17.20 13.96
N LEU A 55 -4.09 -16.44 12.86
CA LEU A 55 -3.80 -15.01 12.89
C LEU A 55 -5.01 -14.17 13.31
N ASN A 56 -6.23 -14.68 13.14
CA ASN A 56 -7.47 -13.93 13.42
C ASN A 56 -7.57 -13.51 14.89
N GLU A 57 -7.25 -14.41 15.84
CA GLU A 57 -7.29 -14.12 17.28
C GLU A 57 -6.26 -13.06 17.67
N LEU A 58 -5.05 -13.13 17.09
CA LEU A 58 -3.99 -12.16 17.36
C LEU A 58 -4.33 -10.77 16.82
N ALA A 59 -4.89 -10.73 15.62
CA ALA A 59 -5.37 -9.49 15.01
C ALA A 59 -6.57 -8.91 15.81
N ALA A 60 -7.53 -9.76 16.20
CA ALA A 60 -8.68 -9.38 17.01
C ALA A 60 -8.25 -8.71 18.32
N LYS A 61 -7.27 -9.29 19.03
CA LYS A 61 -6.71 -8.71 20.26
C LYS A 61 -6.06 -7.34 20.00
N LYS A 62 -5.31 -7.19 18.88
CA LYS A 62 -4.67 -5.91 18.53
C LYS A 62 -5.68 -4.81 18.24
N PHE A 63 -6.72 -5.13 17.49
CA PHE A 63 -7.71 -4.14 17.02
C PHE A 63 -8.91 -3.99 17.97
N GLN A 64 -9.00 -4.80 19.03
CA GLN A 64 -10.15 -4.88 19.93
C GLN A 64 -11.46 -5.18 19.19
N LEU A 65 -11.40 -6.12 18.26
CA LEU A 65 -12.49 -6.61 17.42
C LEU A 65 -12.69 -8.11 17.63
N HIS A 66 -13.71 -8.70 17.01
CA HIS A 66 -13.91 -10.15 17.04
C HIS A 66 -13.09 -10.86 15.96
N SER A 67 -12.62 -12.08 16.22
CA SER A 67 -11.80 -12.87 15.29
C SER A 67 -12.48 -13.17 13.95
N ASN A 68 -13.80 -13.29 13.93
CA ASN A 68 -14.61 -13.49 12.72
C ASN A 68 -14.75 -12.22 11.84
N GLN A 69 -14.10 -11.11 12.22
CA GLN A 69 -14.03 -9.88 11.43
C GLN A 69 -12.74 -9.79 10.59
N PHE A 70 -11.92 -10.84 10.56
CA PHE A 70 -10.64 -10.87 9.85
C PHE A 70 -10.60 -11.98 8.80
N LEU A 71 -9.92 -11.71 7.68
CA LEU A 71 -9.58 -12.68 6.66
C LEU A 71 -8.16 -12.38 6.16
N PHE A 72 -7.21 -13.27 6.45
CA PHE A 72 -5.82 -13.13 6.00
C PHE A 72 -5.65 -13.54 4.55
N THR A 73 -4.79 -12.82 3.81
CA THR A 73 -4.62 -12.94 2.37
C THR A 73 -3.14 -12.94 1.97
N ASN A 74 -2.85 -13.41 0.77
CA ASN A 74 -1.52 -13.38 0.14
C ASN A 74 -1.16 -11.95 -0.31
N GLY A 75 -0.86 -11.08 0.66
CA GLY A 75 -0.76 -9.64 0.48
C GLY A 75 -2.12 -8.98 0.32
N ALA A 76 -2.12 -7.64 0.34
CA ALA A 76 -3.32 -6.84 0.11
C ALA A 76 -3.90 -7.03 -1.31
N THR A 77 -3.06 -7.39 -2.29
CA THR A 77 -3.50 -7.63 -3.67
C THR A 77 -4.55 -8.74 -3.74
N GLU A 78 -4.34 -9.91 -3.11
CA GLU A 78 -5.36 -10.96 -3.08
C GLU A 78 -6.68 -10.44 -2.48
N ALA A 79 -6.62 -9.57 -1.46
CA ALA A 79 -7.81 -9.00 -0.86
C ALA A 79 -8.65 -8.21 -1.88
N PHE A 80 -8.01 -7.37 -2.72
CA PHE A 80 -8.71 -6.60 -3.75
C PHE A 80 -9.37 -7.50 -4.78
N TYR A 81 -8.71 -8.59 -5.18
CA TYR A 81 -9.26 -9.55 -6.14
C TYR A 81 -10.45 -10.33 -5.54
N LEU A 82 -10.38 -10.76 -4.28
CA LEU A 82 -11.51 -11.40 -3.60
C LEU A 82 -12.71 -10.44 -3.47
N ILE A 83 -12.45 -9.18 -3.13
CA ILE A 83 -13.50 -8.17 -3.01
C ILE A 83 -14.11 -7.90 -4.39
N ALA A 84 -13.31 -7.71 -5.44
CA ALA A 84 -13.82 -7.51 -6.79
C ALA A 84 -14.60 -8.74 -7.28
N GLN A 85 -14.19 -9.96 -6.93
CA GLN A 85 -14.92 -11.19 -7.23
C GLN A 85 -16.30 -11.21 -6.57
N LEU A 86 -16.40 -10.79 -5.31
CA LEU A 86 -17.69 -10.70 -4.59
C LEU A 86 -18.64 -9.72 -5.26
N PHE A 87 -18.12 -8.62 -5.83
CA PHE A 87 -18.87 -7.58 -6.53
C PHE A 87 -18.86 -7.76 -8.07
N SER A 88 -18.59 -8.97 -8.57
CA SER A 88 -18.53 -9.25 -10.01
C SER A 88 -19.76 -8.69 -10.75
N ARG A 89 -19.51 -7.99 -11.88
CA ARG A 89 -20.51 -7.34 -12.76
C ARG A 89 -21.32 -6.20 -12.09
N LYS A 90 -20.89 -5.73 -10.92
CA LYS A 90 -21.46 -4.54 -10.25
C LYS A 90 -20.75 -3.27 -10.70
N LYS A 91 -21.32 -2.12 -10.33
CA LYS A 91 -20.70 -0.81 -10.58
C LYS A 91 -19.67 -0.50 -9.54
N ALA A 92 -18.48 -0.06 -9.98
CA ALA A 92 -17.40 0.35 -9.10
C ALA A 92 -17.00 1.81 -9.37
N ALA A 93 -16.49 2.47 -8.33
CA ALA A 93 -15.77 3.73 -8.45
C ALA A 93 -14.40 3.60 -7.79
N ILE A 94 -13.37 4.20 -8.39
CA ILE A 94 -12.01 4.17 -7.89
C ILE A 94 -11.52 5.61 -7.80
N VAL A 95 -11.12 6.04 -6.61
CA VAL A 95 -10.59 7.41 -6.41
C VAL A 95 -9.15 7.45 -6.93
N ALA A 96 -8.95 8.10 -8.07
CA ALA A 96 -7.69 8.17 -8.80
C ALA A 96 -7.05 9.59 -8.74
N PRO A 97 -5.73 9.73 -9.00
CA PRO A 97 -4.78 8.66 -9.33
C PRO A 97 -4.50 7.76 -8.12
N THR A 98 -4.40 6.44 -8.34
CA THR A 98 -4.18 5.48 -7.25
C THR A 98 -3.53 4.17 -7.73
N PHE A 99 -3.50 3.16 -6.89
CA PHE A 99 -2.88 1.86 -7.15
C PHE A 99 -3.65 1.08 -8.23
N ALA A 100 -2.96 0.67 -9.29
CA ALA A 100 -3.56 0.07 -10.50
C ALA A 100 -4.28 -1.28 -10.26
N GLU A 101 -3.94 -2.01 -9.19
CA GLU A 101 -4.55 -3.32 -8.91
C GLU A 101 -6.06 -3.25 -8.64
N TYR A 102 -6.62 -2.09 -8.28
CA TYR A 102 -8.07 -1.95 -8.17
C TYR A 102 -8.73 -2.03 -9.55
N GLU A 103 -8.14 -1.34 -10.55
CA GLU A 103 -8.61 -1.40 -11.95
C GLU A 103 -8.42 -2.80 -12.52
N ASP A 104 -7.26 -3.43 -12.28
CA ASP A 104 -6.97 -4.78 -12.75
C ASP A 104 -7.95 -5.80 -12.16
N ALA A 105 -8.26 -5.72 -10.87
CA ALA A 105 -9.25 -6.56 -10.23
C ALA A 105 -10.66 -6.32 -10.81
N CYS A 106 -11.05 -5.05 -11.02
CA CYS A 106 -12.32 -4.71 -11.66
C CYS A 106 -12.42 -5.28 -13.07
N ASN A 107 -11.37 -5.18 -13.88
CA ASN A 107 -11.32 -5.71 -15.24
C ASN A 107 -11.50 -7.24 -15.27
N ILE A 108 -10.78 -7.98 -14.39
CA ILE A 108 -10.83 -9.44 -14.35
C ILE A 108 -12.22 -9.93 -13.97
N PHE A 109 -12.84 -9.29 -12.97
CA PHE A 109 -14.17 -9.70 -12.50
C PHE A 109 -15.32 -8.93 -13.17
N LYS A 110 -15.01 -8.17 -14.25
CA LYS A 110 -16.00 -7.49 -15.11
C LYS A 110 -16.89 -6.52 -14.34
N LEU A 111 -16.34 -5.79 -13.38
CA LEU A 111 -17.02 -4.65 -12.79
C LEU A 111 -17.09 -3.52 -13.83
N ASP A 112 -18.22 -2.82 -13.88
CA ASP A 112 -18.36 -1.58 -14.62
C ASP A 112 -17.78 -0.44 -13.77
N TYR A 113 -16.52 -0.06 -13.99
CA TYR A 113 -15.83 0.89 -13.13
C TYR A 113 -15.54 2.22 -13.79
N GLN A 114 -15.54 3.26 -12.98
CA GLN A 114 -15.12 4.60 -13.35
C GLN A 114 -14.02 5.11 -12.42
N LEU A 115 -13.07 5.84 -13.00
CA LEU A 115 -12.08 6.60 -12.23
C LEU A 115 -12.68 7.96 -11.88
N ILE A 116 -12.64 8.31 -10.61
CA ILE A 116 -13.21 9.56 -10.11
C ILE A 116 -12.21 10.34 -9.27
N SER A 117 -12.37 11.65 -9.22
CA SER A 117 -11.66 12.51 -8.29
C SER A 117 -12.30 12.47 -6.88
N LYS A 118 -11.58 13.00 -5.88
CA LYS A 118 -12.10 13.15 -4.51
C LYS A 118 -13.43 13.94 -4.46
N SER A 119 -13.57 14.97 -5.29
CA SER A 119 -14.77 15.83 -5.33
C SER A 119 -16.01 15.10 -5.84
N GLU A 120 -15.83 14.09 -6.69
CA GLU A 120 -16.92 13.34 -7.33
C GLU A 120 -17.46 12.18 -6.48
N ILE A 121 -16.83 11.86 -5.34
CA ILE A 121 -17.24 10.73 -4.50
C ILE A 121 -18.71 10.82 -4.09
N LYS A 122 -19.20 12.02 -3.78
CA LYS A 122 -20.59 12.22 -3.31
C LYS A 122 -21.61 11.86 -4.40
N ASP A 123 -21.28 12.14 -5.65
CA ASP A 123 -22.17 11.98 -6.80
C ASP A 123 -21.98 10.62 -7.49
N ALA A 124 -20.93 9.88 -7.17
CA ALA A 124 -20.63 8.58 -7.76
C ALA A 124 -21.75 7.58 -7.50
N ASN A 125 -22.30 6.99 -8.55
CA ASN A 125 -23.28 5.91 -8.49
C ASN A 125 -22.57 4.55 -8.62
N ALA A 126 -22.18 3.96 -7.49
CA ALA A 126 -21.43 2.73 -7.45
C ALA A 126 -21.88 1.80 -6.31
N ASP A 127 -21.88 0.49 -6.57
CA ASP A 127 -22.11 -0.55 -5.55
C ASP A 127 -20.90 -0.68 -4.62
N ILE A 128 -19.68 -0.43 -5.17
CA ILE A 128 -18.42 -0.51 -4.43
C ILE A 128 -17.53 0.69 -4.80
N LEU A 129 -16.79 1.22 -3.82
CA LEU A 129 -15.91 2.37 -3.98
C LEU A 129 -14.56 2.11 -3.31
N PHE A 130 -13.46 2.20 -4.08
CA PHE A 130 -12.10 2.02 -3.61
C PHE A 130 -11.44 3.34 -3.27
N ILE A 131 -10.87 3.44 -2.05
CA ILE A 131 -10.09 4.58 -1.57
C ILE A 131 -8.79 4.05 -0.95
N CYS A 132 -7.65 4.48 -1.46
CA CYS A 132 -6.36 4.26 -0.82
C CYS A 132 -6.10 5.37 0.21
N ASN A 133 -5.85 5.02 1.47
CA ASN A 133 -5.73 5.99 2.56
C ASN A 133 -4.70 5.59 3.62
N PRO A 134 -3.47 6.12 3.60
CA PRO A 134 -2.92 7.15 2.68
C PRO A 134 -2.79 6.68 1.23
N ASN A 135 -3.02 7.59 0.29
CA ASN A 135 -3.04 7.26 -1.13
C ASN A 135 -1.63 7.03 -1.72
N ASN A 136 -1.46 6.01 -2.49
CA ASN A 136 -0.33 5.79 -3.38
C ASN A 136 -0.79 6.10 -4.84
N PRO A 137 -0.22 7.13 -5.54
CA PRO A 137 1.13 7.67 -5.34
C PRO A 137 1.21 8.99 -4.57
N THR A 138 0.11 9.68 -4.30
CA THR A 138 0.09 11.09 -3.89
C THR A 138 0.42 11.34 -2.42
N GLY A 139 0.29 10.34 -1.55
CA GLY A 139 0.38 10.51 -0.09
C GLY A 139 -0.74 11.35 0.52
N HIS A 140 -1.81 11.63 -0.26
CA HIS A 140 -3.01 12.30 0.25
C HIS A 140 -3.74 11.42 1.26
N ILE A 141 -4.40 12.07 2.24
CA ILE A 141 -5.21 11.39 3.26
C ILE A 141 -6.64 11.93 3.30
N PHE A 142 -7.57 11.04 3.61
CA PHE A 142 -8.91 11.37 4.08
C PHE A 142 -8.93 11.22 5.59
N SER A 143 -9.46 12.18 6.31
CA SER A 143 -9.66 12.05 7.74
C SER A 143 -10.75 11.01 8.06
N ASN A 144 -10.67 10.42 9.25
CA ASN A 144 -11.70 9.46 9.70
C ASN A 144 -13.10 10.10 9.75
N LYS A 145 -13.19 11.42 10.04
CA LYS A 145 -14.44 12.16 10.02
C LYS A 145 -15.04 12.27 8.62
N GLU A 146 -14.22 12.56 7.59
CA GLU A 146 -14.66 12.60 6.20
C GLU A 146 -15.15 11.22 5.75
N LEU A 147 -14.39 10.16 6.05
CA LEU A 147 -14.75 8.78 5.68
C LEU A 147 -16.03 8.33 6.38
N ALA A 148 -16.17 8.53 7.70
CA ALA A 148 -17.37 8.17 8.44
C ALA A 148 -18.63 8.88 7.91
N LEU A 149 -18.47 10.15 7.49
CA LEU A 149 -19.57 10.89 6.87
C LEU A 149 -19.98 10.27 5.53
N LEU A 150 -19.00 9.88 4.69
CA LEU A 150 -19.27 9.20 3.41
C LEU A 150 -19.97 7.86 3.61
N PHE A 151 -19.52 7.03 4.57
CA PHE A 151 -20.16 5.73 4.89
C PHE A 151 -21.62 5.90 5.26
N LYS A 152 -21.93 6.93 6.05
CA LYS A 152 -23.30 7.26 6.47
C LYS A 152 -24.16 7.82 5.33
N GLN A 153 -23.59 8.66 4.46
CA GLN A 153 -24.33 9.30 3.35
C GLN A 153 -24.63 8.34 2.21
N LYS A 154 -23.82 7.28 2.03
CA LYS A 154 -23.96 6.29 0.95
C LYS A 154 -24.08 4.86 1.53
N PRO A 155 -25.15 4.55 2.25
CA PRO A 155 -25.28 3.27 2.96
C PRO A 155 -25.39 2.06 2.02
N ALA A 156 -25.80 2.26 0.76
CA ALA A 156 -25.89 1.22 -0.26
C ALA A 156 -24.56 0.97 -0.99
N THR A 157 -23.57 1.85 -0.85
CA THR A 157 -22.24 1.69 -1.45
C THR A 157 -21.29 1.05 -0.44
N THR A 158 -20.62 -0.03 -0.80
CA THR A 158 -19.55 -0.62 0.02
C THR A 158 -18.25 0.14 -0.22
N PHE A 159 -17.65 0.64 0.85
CA PHE A 159 -16.36 1.32 0.81
C PHE A 159 -15.23 0.35 1.11
N VAL A 160 -14.24 0.28 0.23
CA VAL A 160 -12.98 -0.44 0.42
C VAL A 160 -11.90 0.58 0.72
N ILE A 161 -11.43 0.60 1.95
CA ILE A 161 -10.36 1.50 2.39
C ILE A 161 -9.05 0.72 2.47
N ASP A 162 -8.14 1.03 1.54
CA ASP A 162 -6.79 0.45 1.55
C ASP A 162 -5.89 1.24 2.50
N GLU A 163 -5.56 0.63 3.62
CA GLU A 163 -4.68 1.17 4.64
C GLU A 163 -3.27 0.54 4.60
N ALA A 164 -2.78 0.11 3.44
CA ALA A 164 -1.45 -0.51 3.32
C ALA A 164 -0.31 0.41 3.79
N TYR A 165 -0.54 1.71 3.86
CA TYR A 165 0.44 2.73 4.27
C TYR A 165 0.05 3.51 5.52
N ILE A 166 -0.90 3.02 6.32
CA ILE A 166 -1.40 3.75 7.50
C ILE A 166 -0.30 4.05 8.52
N GLU A 167 0.70 3.17 8.66
CA GLU A 167 1.82 3.36 9.56
C GLU A 167 2.86 4.38 9.06
N PHE A 168 2.74 4.86 7.82
CA PHE A 168 3.66 5.85 7.21
C PHE A 168 3.21 7.30 7.41
N THR A 169 2.19 7.53 8.23
CA THR A 169 1.69 8.85 8.60
C THR A 169 1.41 8.92 10.10
N ASN A 170 1.49 10.15 10.67
CA ASN A 170 1.07 10.42 12.05
C ASN A 170 -0.30 11.12 12.11
N ASN A 171 -0.84 11.48 10.97
CA ASN A 171 -2.03 12.34 10.87
C ASN A 171 -3.32 11.53 10.67
N LEU A 172 -3.25 10.21 10.79
CA LEU A 172 -4.37 9.34 10.52
C LEU A 172 -4.36 8.13 11.45
N GLU A 173 -5.53 7.78 11.97
CA GLU A 173 -5.79 6.52 12.65
C GLU A 173 -6.57 5.59 11.72
N SER A 174 -6.45 4.27 11.95
CA SER A 174 -7.19 3.27 11.18
C SER A 174 -8.70 3.41 11.39
N VAL A 175 -9.47 3.28 10.29
CA VAL A 175 -10.93 3.21 10.36
C VAL A 175 -11.44 1.80 10.68
N ALA A 176 -10.56 0.85 11.01
CA ALA A 176 -10.93 -0.53 11.31
C ALA A 176 -12.01 -0.65 12.43
N SER A 177 -11.94 0.18 13.47
CA SER A 177 -12.92 0.20 14.54
C SER A 177 -14.34 0.55 14.04
N LEU A 178 -14.46 1.31 12.96
CA LEU A 178 -15.74 1.70 12.37
C LEU A 178 -16.47 0.54 11.68
N THR A 179 -15.81 -0.60 11.45
CA THR A 179 -16.45 -1.82 10.90
C THR A 179 -17.51 -2.41 11.84
N THR A 180 -17.50 -2.03 13.11
CA THR A 180 -18.54 -2.41 14.10
C THR A 180 -19.84 -1.64 13.94
N THR A 181 -19.77 -0.43 13.37
CA THR A 181 -20.92 0.49 13.24
C THR A 181 -21.33 0.76 11.79
N HIS A 182 -20.45 0.46 10.83
CA HIS A 182 -20.69 0.66 9.40
C HIS A 182 -20.57 -0.68 8.66
N THR A 183 -21.72 -1.26 8.32
CA THR A 183 -21.78 -2.57 7.63
C THR A 183 -21.27 -2.52 6.19
N ASN A 184 -21.20 -1.32 5.61
CA ASN A 184 -20.72 -1.03 4.27
C ASN A 184 -19.21 -0.65 4.21
N LEU A 185 -18.42 -1.09 5.20
CA LEU A 185 -16.99 -0.81 5.29
C LEU A 185 -16.16 -2.10 5.22
N ILE A 186 -15.20 -2.14 4.32
CA ILE A 186 -14.15 -3.14 4.22
C ILE A 186 -12.81 -2.41 4.31
N VAL A 187 -11.94 -2.79 5.24
CA VAL A 187 -10.60 -2.24 5.38
C VAL A 187 -9.58 -3.29 4.93
N VAL A 188 -8.64 -2.91 4.09
CA VAL A 188 -7.54 -3.79 3.64
C VAL A 188 -6.23 -3.30 4.25
N ARG A 189 -5.46 -4.22 4.82
CA ARG A 189 -4.18 -3.95 5.48
C ARG A 189 -3.05 -4.77 4.86
N SER A 190 -1.83 -4.23 4.95
CA SER A 190 -0.62 -4.90 4.48
C SER A 190 0.47 -4.88 5.55
N LEU A 191 1.03 -6.04 5.88
CA LEU A 191 2.20 -6.10 6.75
C LEU A 191 3.53 -5.98 5.96
N THR A 192 3.44 -6.06 4.62
CA THR A 192 4.63 -6.11 3.75
C THR A 192 5.42 -4.81 3.72
N LYS A 193 4.76 -3.66 3.92
CA LYS A 193 5.37 -2.34 3.81
C LYS A 193 6.06 -1.92 5.11
N THR A 194 5.32 -1.98 6.21
CA THR A 194 5.75 -1.57 7.55
C THR A 194 6.91 -2.42 8.07
N PHE A 195 6.83 -3.74 7.87
CA PHE A 195 7.83 -4.69 8.36
C PHE A 195 8.86 -5.11 7.31
N THR A 196 8.82 -4.51 6.13
CA THR A 196 9.75 -4.77 5.01
C THR A 196 9.88 -6.26 4.69
N ILE A 197 8.75 -6.92 4.50
CA ILE A 197 8.63 -8.34 4.14
C ILE A 197 7.82 -8.53 2.83
N PRO A 198 8.08 -7.75 1.76
CA PRO A 198 7.26 -7.84 0.54
C PRO A 198 7.28 -9.24 -0.09
N GLY A 199 8.37 -9.98 0.04
CA GLY A 199 8.51 -11.35 -0.49
C GLY A 199 7.65 -12.39 0.23
N LEU A 200 7.23 -12.18 1.49
CA LEU A 200 6.38 -13.10 2.23
C LEU A 200 4.90 -13.02 1.83
N ARG A 201 4.46 -11.89 1.29
CA ARG A 201 3.08 -11.73 0.83
C ARG A 201 2.05 -11.91 1.95
N LEU A 202 1.97 -10.99 2.93
CA LEU A 202 0.98 -11.05 4.01
C LEU A 202 0.17 -9.77 4.11
N GLY A 203 -1.14 -9.90 3.94
CA GLY A 203 -2.14 -8.87 4.12
C GLY A 203 -3.40 -9.43 4.77
N TYR A 204 -4.37 -8.59 5.03
CA TYR A 204 -5.64 -9.01 5.60
C TYR A 204 -6.76 -8.01 5.37
N ILE A 205 -7.98 -8.52 5.40
CA ILE A 205 -9.23 -7.77 5.36
C ILE A 205 -9.76 -7.66 6.79
N ILE A 206 -10.30 -6.50 7.14
CA ILE A 206 -11.09 -6.26 8.34
C ILE A 206 -12.46 -5.77 7.90
N SER A 207 -13.53 -6.43 8.35
CA SER A 207 -14.90 -5.98 8.08
C SER A 207 -15.85 -6.57 9.11
N ASN A 208 -17.15 -6.29 9.00
CA ASN A 208 -18.13 -7.01 9.79
C ASN A 208 -18.16 -8.52 9.40
N ALA A 209 -18.67 -9.35 10.31
CA ALA A 209 -18.70 -10.81 10.15
C ALA A 209 -19.46 -11.27 8.88
N SER A 210 -20.49 -10.54 8.46
CA SER A 210 -21.27 -10.87 7.26
C SER A 210 -20.42 -10.73 5.99
N ASN A 211 -19.67 -9.63 5.85
CA ASN A 211 -18.77 -9.42 4.71
C ASN A 211 -17.65 -10.48 4.70
N ILE A 212 -17.06 -10.78 5.86
CA ILE A 212 -16.03 -11.84 5.95
C ILE A 212 -16.59 -13.20 5.56
N SER A 213 -17.80 -13.55 6.03
CA SER A 213 -18.47 -14.81 5.66
C SER A 213 -18.79 -14.90 4.17
N ALA A 214 -19.07 -13.77 3.51
CA ALA A 214 -19.29 -13.73 2.06
C ALA A 214 -17.99 -13.87 1.25
N LEU A 215 -16.87 -13.34 1.78
CA LEU A 215 -15.54 -13.40 1.13
C LEU A 215 -14.85 -14.75 1.30
N LEU A 216 -15.04 -15.41 2.46
CA LEU A 216 -14.34 -16.64 2.82
C LEU A 216 -14.49 -17.77 1.78
N PRO A 217 -15.67 -18.07 1.20
CA PRO A 217 -15.83 -19.11 0.18
C PRO A 217 -15.09 -18.82 -1.14
N LEU A 218 -14.73 -17.56 -1.40
CA LEU A 218 -14.03 -17.14 -2.61
C LEU A 218 -12.51 -17.29 -2.47
N LYS A 219 -12.02 -17.40 -1.23
CA LYS A 219 -10.59 -17.51 -0.95
C LYS A 219 -10.03 -18.87 -1.36
N MET A 220 -8.92 -18.87 -2.08
CA MET A 220 -8.18 -20.09 -2.37
C MET A 220 -7.58 -20.67 -1.08
N PRO A 221 -7.80 -21.97 -0.78
CA PRO A 221 -7.14 -22.62 0.35
C PRO A 221 -5.61 -22.52 0.23
N TRP A 222 -4.93 -22.39 1.36
CA TRP A 222 -3.46 -22.30 1.46
C TRP A 222 -2.82 -21.15 0.68
N SER A 223 -3.56 -20.09 0.31
CA SER A 223 -2.99 -18.94 -0.39
C SER A 223 -1.96 -18.18 0.47
N VAL A 224 -2.04 -18.26 1.80
CA VAL A 224 -1.04 -17.71 2.72
C VAL A 224 -0.03 -18.80 3.09
N ASN A 225 1.25 -18.58 2.77
CA ASN A 225 2.30 -19.55 3.06
C ASN A 225 2.66 -19.60 4.54
N VAL A 226 3.24 -20.72 4.99
CA VAL A 226 3.55 -20.96 6.41
C VAL A 226 4.50 -19.93 7.01
N LEU A 227 5.51 -19.46 6.28
CA LEU A 227 6.45 -18.46 6.78
C LEU A 227 5.79 -17.08 6.95
N ALA A 228 4.82 -16.75 6.10
CA ALA A 228 3.99 -15.56 6.26
C ALA A 228 3.12 -15.67 7.53
N ILE A 229 2.56 -16.85 7.81
CA ILE A 229 1.79 -17.09 9.04
C ILE A 229 2.69 -16.92 10.26
N LYS A 230 3.86 -17.56 10.30
CA LYS A 230 4.83 -17.44 11.42
C LYS A 230 5.31 -16.01 11.61
N ALA A 231 5.58 -15.30 10.53
CA ALA A 231 5.90 -13.87 10.59
C ALA A 231 4.73 -13.04 11.15
N GLY A 232 3.49 -13.34 10.73
CA GLY A 232 2.28 -12.68 11.24
C GLY A 232 2.08 -12.91 12.73
N GLU A 233 2.21 -14.16 13.22
CA GLU A 233 2.16 -14.50 14.65
C GLU A 233 3.18 -13.68 15.45
N PHE A 234 4.41 -13.64 14.98
CA PHE A 234 5.47 -12.88 15.64
C PHE A 234 5.20 -11.37 15.62
N ILE A 235 4.77 -10.83 14.49
CA ILE A 235 4.45 -9.40 14.33
C ILE A 235 3.32 -9.00 15.27
N PHE A 236 2.19 -9.72 15.31
CA PHE A 236 1.05 -9.34 16.16
C PHE A 236 1.40 -9.40 17.65
N ASN A 237 2.22 -10.37 18.07
CA ASN A 237 2.69 -10.47 19.45
C ASN A 237 3.71 -9.37 19.83
N ASN A 238 4.42 -8.78 18.86
CA ASN A 238 5.49 -7.82 19.07
C ASN A 238 5.28 -6.48 18.31
N TYR A 239 4.05 -6.16 17.94
CA TYR A 239 3.75 -5.10 16.96
C TYR A 239 4.40 -3.76 17.30
N LYS A 240 4.25 -3.29 18.54
CA LYS A 240 4.77 -1.98 18.98
C LYS A 240 6.30 -1.90 18.95
N THR A 241 6.97 -3.01 19.26
CA THR A 241 8.45 -3.05 19.32
C THR A 241 9.09 -3.23 17.95
N LEU A 242 8.37 -3.81 17.00
CA LEU A 242 8.83 -4.02 15.63
C LEU A 242 8.50 -2.84 14.70
N GLN A 243 7.49 -2.03 15.05
CA GLN A 243 7.07 -0.90 14.25
C GLN A 243 8.13 0.20 14.25
N PHE A 244 8.40 0.78 13.08
CA PHE A 244 9.30 1.93 12.98
C PHE A 244 8.67 3.22 13.55
N ASN A 245 9.51 4.19 13.87
CA ASN A 245 9.07 5.52 14.31
C ASN A 245 8.66 6.37 13.09
N ALA A 246 7.36 6.53 12.89
CA ALA A 246 6.81 7.31 11.78
C ALA A 246 7.19 8.80 11.90
N SER A 247 7.24 9.38 13.11
CA SER A 247 7.63 10.79 13.31
C SER A 247 9.05 11.06 12.82
N GLU A 248 10.00 10.18 13.18
CA GLU A 248 11.41 10.27 12.73
C GLU A 248 11.50 10.17 11.20
N LEU A 249 10.71 9.27 10.59
CA LEU A 249 10.69 9.08 9.15
C LEU A 249 10.12 10.30 8.42
N LEU A 250 9.03 10.88 8.93
CA LEU A 250 8.40 12.08 8.36
C LEU A 250 9.27 13.33 8.51
N GLU A 251 9.99 13.47 9.62
CA GLU A 251 10.97 14.55 9.79
C GLU A 251 12.08 14.45 8.74
N LYS A 252 12.66 13.27 8.52
CA LYS A 252 13.63 13.03 7.45
C LYS A 252 13.05 13.34 6.07
N THR A 253 11.79 12.98 5.84
CA THR A 253 11.08 13.28 4.59
C THR A 253 10.93 14.77 4.39
N SER A 254 10.57 15.53 5.42
CA SER A 254 10.45 16.97 5.36
C SER A 254 11.78 17.65 4.99
N ILE A 255 12.88 17.20 5.60
CA ILE A 255 14.23 17.71 5.27
C ILE A 255 14.56 17.38 3.81
N PHE A 256 14.33 16.15 3.37
CA PHE A 256 14.60 15.70 2.01
C PHE A 256 13.80 16.50 0.98
N LYS A 257 12.49 16.72 1.19
CA LYS A 257 11.64 17.53 0.32
C LYS A 257 12.15 18.97 0.20
N LYS A 258 12.51 19.63 1.31
CA LYS A 258 13.06 21.00 1.31
C LYS A 258 14.36 21.13 0.52
N GLU A 259 15.21 20.09 0.51
CA GLU A 259 16.43 20.11 -0.29
C GLU A 259 16.13 19.91 -1.78
N LEU A 260 15.16 19.07 -2.13
CA LEU A 260 14.70 18.85 -3.50
C LEU A 260 14.04 20.11 -4.08
N GLU A 261 13.25 20.85 -3.31
CA GLU A 261 12.59 22.11 -3.72
C GLU A 261 13.57 23.20 -4.20
N ARG A 262 14.86 23.07 -3.86
CA ARG A 262 15.92 24.00 -4.32
C ARG A 262 16.45 23.66 -5.71
N ILE A 263 16.06 22.54 -6.28
CA ILE A 263 16.48 22.12 -7.61
C ILE A 263 15.51 22.74 -8.63
N LYS A 264 16.04 23.49 -9.60
CA LYS A 264 15.24 24.02 -10.71
C LYS A 264 14.76 22.85 -11.59
N GLY A 265 13.65 23.03 -12.29
CA GLY A 265 13.13 22.02 -13.21
C GLY A 265 12.36 20.87 -12.56
N ILE A 266 12.16 20.90 -11.22
CA ILE A 266 11.27 19.97 -10.52
C ILE A 266 10.35 20.72 -9.55
N LYS A 267 9.17 20.13 -9.29
CA LYS A 267 8.23 20.61 -8.29
C LYS A 267 7.84 19.47 -7.36
N VAL A 268 8.12 19.63 -6.07
CA VAL A 268 7.81 18.63 -5.05
C VAL A 268 6.34 18.74 -4.65
N CYS A 269 5.60 17.64 -4.77
CA CYS A 269 4.18 17.61 -4.41
C CYS A 269 3.97 17.44 -2.89
N GLU A 270 2.82 17.92 -2.40
CA GLU A 270 2.37 17.69 -1.02
C GLU A 270 2.16 16.19 -0.77
N SER A 271 2.52 15.73 0.43
CA SER A 271 2.31 14.36 0.88
C SER A 271 2.30 14.27 2.40
N ASN A 272 1.46 13.41 2.95
CA ASN A 272 1.38 13.10 4.38
C ASN A 272 2.18 11.84 4.77
N THR A 273 2.94 11.29 3.83
CA THR A 273 3.70 10.04 4.00
C THR A 273 5.18 10.22 3.70
N SER A 274 5.96 9.16 3.86
CA SER A 274 7.39 9.16 3.49
C SER A 274 7.65 8.99 2.00
N TYR A 275 6.61 8.81 1.19
CA TYR A 275 6.70 8.85 -0.26
C TYR A 275 5.89 10.01 -0.82
N PHE A 276 6.32 10.55 -1.95
CA PHE A 276 5.72 11.73 -2.56
C PHE A 276 6.02 11.77 -4.05
N LEU A 277 5.18 12.51 -4.77
CA LEU A 277 5.39 12.79 -6.19
C LEU A 277 6.31 14.00 -6.37
N ILE A 278 7.05 13.96 -7.46
CA ILE A 278 7.77 15.09 -8.04
C ILE A 278 7.28 15.25 -9.48
N GLU A 279 6.81 16.43 -9.81
CA GLU A 279 6.53 16.85 -11.17
C GLU A 279 7.85 17.32 -11.82
N LEU A 280 8.15 16.80 -13.00
CA LEU A 280 9.31 17.16 -13.79
C LEU A 280 8.91 18.20 -14.83
N ILE A 281 9.69 19.28 -14.93
CA ILE A 281 9.46 20.36 -15.90
C ILE A 281 10.47 20.19 -17.03
N ASP A 282 9.99 20.15 -18.26
CA ASP A 282 10.81 20.06 -19.48
C ASP A 282 11.73 18.83 -19.58
N THR A 283 11.48 17.76 -18.82
CA THR A 283 12.25 16.52 -18.88
C THR A 283 11.36 15.29 -18.71
N SER A 284 11.85 14.12 -19.16
CA SER A 284 11.09 12.87 -19.14
C SER A 284 11.42 12.01 -17.93
N ALA A 285 10.39 11.53 -17.22
CA ALA A 285 10.52 10.59 -16.11
C ALA A 285 11.23 9.29 -16.52
N LYS A 286 10.91 8.77 -17.70
CA LYS A 286 11.57 7.58 -18.26
C LYS A 286 13.06 7.79 -18.47
N LYS A 287 13.46 8.89 -19.14
CA LYS A 287 14.87 9.19 -19.41
C LYS A 287 15.65 9.45 -18.11
N LEU A 288 15.04 10.15 -17.16
CA LEU A 288 15.63 10.36 -15.83
C LEU A 288 15.85 9.03 -15.11
N LYS A 289 14.85 8.12 -15.13
CA LYS A 289 14.98 6.80 -14.53
C LYS A 289 16.14 6.00 -15.14
N GLU A 290 16.23 5.97 -16.46
CA GLU A 290 17.33 5.31 -17.20
C GLU A 290 18.69 5.88 -16.80
N TYR A 291 18.86 7.20 -16.81
CA TYR A 291 20.08 7.88 -16.39
C TYR A 291 20.49 7.53 -14.95
N LEU A 292 19.55 7.59 -14.00
CA LEU A 292 19.82 7.31 -12.59
C LEU A 292 20.25 5.84 -12.37
N ILE A 293 19.67 4.91 -13.12
CA ILE A 293 20.08 3.49 -13.08
C ILE A 293 21.51 3.34 -13.62
N GLU A 294 21.78 3.85 -14.81
CA GLU A 294 23.05 3.64 -15.50
C GLU A 294 24.23 4.34 -14.82
N LYS A 295 24.06 5.59 -14.41
CA LYS A 295 25.16 6.40 -13.87
C LYS A 295 25.32 6.31 -12.37
N HIS A 296 24.23 6.11 -11.63
CA HIS A 296 24.22 6.23 -10.17
C HIS A 296 23.75 4.97 -9.44
N GLN A 297 23.27 3.93 -10.16
CA GLN A 297 22.70 2.72 -9.56
C GLN A 297 21.52 3.04 -8.62
N ILE A 298 20.75 4.09 -8.95
CA ILE A 298 19.59 4.57 -8.22
C ILE A 298 18.32 4.19 -8.99
N LEU A 299 17.39 3.52 -8.35
CA LEU A 299 16.07 3.20 -8.90
C LEU A 299 15.01 4.15 -8.34
N ILE A 300 14.30 4.83 -9.23
CA ILE A 300 13.12 5.64 -8.93
C ILE A 300 11.87 5.04 -9.56
N ARG A 301 10.68 5.46 -9.12
CA ARG A 301 9.42 5.08 -9.75
C ARG A 301 9.00 6.12 -10.78
N ASP A 302 9.02 5.75 -12.06
CA ASP A 302 8.33 6.48 -13.12
C ASP A 302 6.81 6.40 -12.87
N ALA A 303 6.18 7.53 -12.60
CA ALA A 303 4.77 7.61 -12.22
C ALA A 303 3.85 8.08 -13.36
N THR A 304 4.36 8.18 -14.59
CA THR A 304 3.59 8.64 -15.77
C THR A 304 2.43 7.71 -16.16
N ASN A 305 2.47 6.46 -15.70
CA ASN A 305 1.45 5.46 -15.99
C ASN A 305 0.32 5.38 -14.94
N PHE A 306 0.27 6.29 -13.96
CA PHE A 306 -0.90 6.39 -13.10
C PHE A 306 -2.04 7.11 -13.84
N ASN A 307 -3.18 6.45 -13.97
CA ASN A 307 -4.37 7.04 -14.58
C ASN A 307 -4.82 8.28 -13.81
N ASN A 308 -5.28 9.31 -14.51
CA ASN A 308 -5.66 10.64 -13.97
C ASN A 308 -4.47 11.41 -13.32
N LEU A 309 -3.23 11.09 -13.70
CA LEU A 309 -2.05 11.87 -13.38
C LEU A 309 -1.39 12.35 -14.68
N GLU A 310 -1.79 13.53 -15.17
CA GLU A 310 -1.29 14.10 -16.42
C GLU A 310 0.02 14.84 -16.20
N GLY A 311 1.04 14.54 -17.01
CA GLY A 311 2.37 15.16 -16.95
C GLY A 311 3.48 14.16 -16.65
N GLU A 312 4.70 14.68 -16.53
CA GLU A 312 5.90 13.90 -16.24
C GLU A 312 6.13 13.84 -14.72
N TYR A 313 5.82 12.72 -14.12
CA TYR A 313 5.94 12.53 -12.68
C TYR A 313 6.83 11.36 -12.32
N ILE A 314 7.61 11.54 -11.26
CA ILE A 314 8.27 10.45 -10.55
C ILE A 314 7.73 10.36 -9.12
N ARG A 315 7.72 9.14 -8.55
CA ARG A 315 7.47 8.96 -7.12
C ARG A 315 8.75 8.52 -6.44
N LEU A 316 9.08 9.19 -5.34
CA LEU A 316 10.21 8.86 -4.48
C LEU A 316 9.72 8.40 -3.10
N SER A 317 10.43 7.45 -2.50
CA SER A 317 10.29 7.07 -1.10
C SER A 317 11.54 7.44 -0.34
N THR A 318 11.40 8.15 0.77
CA THR A 318 12.52 8.61 1.62
C THR A 318 13.40 7.43 2.07
N GLN A 319 14.71 7.61 1.91
CA GLN A 319 15.74 6.65 2.28
C GLN A 319 16.61 7.19 3.43
N SER A 320 17.79 6.60 3.64
CA SER A 320 18.78 7.15 4.56
C SER A 320 19.25 8.55 4.12
N LYS A 321 19.73 9.35 5.07
CA LYS A 321 20.27 10.69 4.76
C LYS A 321 21.33 10.64 3.65
N ALA A 322 22.25 9.67 3.73
CA ALA A 322 23.31 9.53 2.71
C ALA A 322 22.74 9.19 1.32
N ALA A 323 21.76 8.27 1.23
CA ALA A 323 21.12 7.93 -0.03
C ALA A 323 20.34 9.13 -0.61
N ASN A 324 19.60 9.86 0.22
CA ASN A 324 18.87 11.06 -0.20
C ASN A 324 19.81 12.12 -0.78
N GLN A 325 20.97 12.35 -0.16
CA GLN A 325 22.00 13.29 -0.66
C GLN A 325 22.56 12.86 -2.02
N LEU A 326 22.82 11.58 -2.22
CA LEU A 326 23.28 11.05 -3.51
C LEU A 326 22.23 11.27 -4.62
N LEU A 327 20.95 11.02 -4.34
CA LEU A 327 19.89 11.30 -5.31
C LEU A 327 19.79 12.79 -5.62
N ILE A 328 19.86 13.68 -4.61
CA ILE A 328 19.85 15.13 -4.81
C ILE A 328 21.00 15.58 -5.72
N GLN A 329 22.21 15.03 -5.50
CA GLN A 329 23.36 15.33 -6.35
C GLN A 329 23.14 14.82 -7.78
N ALA A 330 22.69 13.61 -7.98
CA ALA A 330 22.41 13.03 -9.29
C ALA A 330 21.33 13.81 -10.07
N LEU A 331 20.29 14.33 -9.35
CA LEU A 331 19.27 15.18 -9.97
C LEU A 331 19.84 16.53 -10.43
N LYS A 332 20.73 17.14 -9.64
CA LYS A 332 21.41 18.41 -10.02
C LYS A 332 22.36 18.23 -11.20
N GLU A 333 22.92 17.05 -11.39
CA GLU A 333 23.78 16.73 -12.54
C GLU A 333 22.97 16.48 -13.82
N TRP A 334 21.71 16.02 -13.66
CA TRP A 334 20.80 15.74 -14.77
C TRP A 334 20.12 17.00 -15.31
N ILE A 335 19.67 17.89 -14.45
CA ILE A 335 18.92 19.12 -14.75
C ILE A 335 19.88 20.29 -14.93
#